data_ae4c20671ed8753d0fa21cf904825a65
#
_entry.id   ae4c20671ed8753d0fa21cf904825a65
#
_cell.length_a   1.000
_cell.length_b   1.000
_cell.length_c   1.000
_cell.angle_alpha   90.00
_cell.angle_beta   90.00
_cell.angle_gamma   90.00
#
_symmetry.space_group_name_H-M   'P 1'
#
loop_
_entity.id
_entity.type
_entity.pdbx_description
1 polymer ?
#
loop_
_entity_poly.entity_id
_entity_poly.type
_entity_poly.pdbx_seq_one_letter_code
_entity_poly.pdbx_strand_id
1 'polypeptide(L)'
;MAVANGLIFSQEVGPKIEFESLEVDYGEISKGDNGVRIFKFTNTGSEPLIINKVYSSCGCTIPKKPSSPIGPGQEDEIQVKYDTNRIGPIRKIITVLSNAINSPTISLKITGNVE
;
A
#
# COMPACT_ATOMS: atom_id res chain seq x y z
N MET A 1 -2.92 -39.17 -12.34
CA MET A 1 -2.68 -38.68 -12.08
C MET A 1 -2.70 -37.85 -11.51
N ALA A 2 -2.85 -37.64 -11.52
CA ALA A 2 -2.90 -37.00 -11.14
C ALA A 2 -2.66 -36.16 -10.87
N VAL A 3 -2.43 -36.20 -11.02
CA VAL A 3 -2.02 -35.47 -10.94
C VAL A 3 -2.30 -34.27 -10.93
N ALA A 4 -2.25 -34.12 -11.43
CA ALA A 4 -2.48 -32.80 -11.83
C ALA A 4 -3.36 -32.03 -10.94
N ASN A 5 -4.03 -32.65 -10.29
CA ASN A 5 -4.96 -32.06 -9.44
C ASN A 5 -4.38 -31.06 -8.53
N GLY A 6 -3.24 -31.28 -8.00
CA GLY A 6 -2.66 -30.35 -7.08
C GLY A 6 -2.45 -28.99 -7.70
N LEU A 7 -2.21 -28.98 -8.97
CA LEU A 7 -1.98 -27.72 -9.63
C LEU A 7 -3.18 -26.82 -9.60
N ILE A 8 -4.33 -27.41 -9.73
CA ILE A 8 -5.55 -26.65 -9.79
C ILE A 8 -5.79 -25.95 -8.48
N PHE A 9 -5.48 -26.61 -7.41
CA PHE A 9 -5.74 -26.04 -6.09
C PHE A 9 -4.88 -24.86 -5.74
N SER A 10 -3.75 -24.73 -6.37
CA SER A 10 -2.87 -23.62 -6.08
C SER A 10 -3.28 -22.35 -6.81
N GLN A 11 -4.25 -22.44 -7.70
CA GLN A 11 -4.66 -21.30 -8.49
C GLN A 11 -5.92 -20.69 -7.95
N GLU A 12 -5.74 -19.61 -7.24
CA GLU A 12 -6.85 -18.84 -6.73
C GLU A 12 -7.32 -17.84 -7.76
N VAL A 13 -8.63 -17.73 -7.93
CA VAL A 13 -9.21 -16.75 -8.84
C VAL A 13 -9.66 -15.56 -8.02
N GLY A 14 -9.19 -14.38 -8.41
CA GLY A 14 -9.57 -13.17 -7.73
C GLY A 14 -8.47 -12.11 -7.79
N PRO A 15 -8.75 -10.94 -7.25
CA PRO A 15 -7.76 -9.88 -7.19
C PRO A 15 -6.69 -10.19 -6.15
N LYS A 16 -5.45 -9.79 -6.44
CA LYS A 16 -4.33 -9.90 -5.49
C LYS A 16 -3.56 -8.60 -5.51
N ILE A 17 -2.97 -8.26 -4.39
CA ILE A 17 -2.23 -7.02 -4.26
C ILE A 17 -0.79 -7.32 -3.84
N GLU A 18 0.16 -6.66 -4.52
CA GLU A 18 1.56 -6.75 -4.17
C GLU A 18 2.18 -5.37 -4.21
N PHE A 19 2.65 -4.90 -3.08
CA PHE A 19 3.34 -3.61 -2.99
C PHE A 19 4.82 -3.79 -3.28
N GLU A 20 5.43 -2.81 -3.94
CA GLU A 20 6.88 -2.81 -4.17
C GLU A 20 7.64 -2.79 -2.84
N SER A 21 7.10 -2.05 -1.87
CA SER A 21 7.65 -2.01 -0.53
C SER A 21 6.53 -1.74 0.46
N LEU A 22 6.60 -2.35 1.62
CA LEU A 22 5.63 -2.13 2.68
C LEU A 22 6.10 -1.07 3.66
N GLU A 23 7.29 -0.53 3.44
CA GLU A 23 7.86 0.49 4.32
C GLU A 23 8.62 1.53 3.51
N VAL A 24 8.49 2.79 3.92
CA VAL A 24 9.27 3.89 3.37
C VAL A 24 9.98 4.58 4.51
N ASP A 25 11.29 4.73 4.39
CA ASP A 25 12.11 5.44 5.37
C ASP A 25 12.40 6.83 4.81
N TYR A 26 11.91 7.85 5.48
CA TYR A 26 12.16 9.24 5.09
C TYR A 26 13.61 9.67 5.37
N GLY A 27 14.31 8.92 6.23
CA GLY A 27 15.64 9.32 6.68
C GLY A 27 15.57 10.54 7.57
N GLU A 28 16.61 11.34 7.54
CA GLU A 28 16.67 12.61 8.25
C GLU A 28 16.21 13.72 7.32
N ILE A 29 15.10 14.36 7.67
CA ILE A 29 14.56 15.47 6.87
C ILE A 29 14.38 16.69 7.76
N SER A 30 14.23 17.85 7.14
CA SER A 30 14.07 19.11 7.83
C SER A 30 12.61 19.50 7.94
N LYS A 31 12.29 20.24 9.00
CA LYS A 31 10.95 20.79 9.19
C LYS A 31 10.54 21.54 7.93
N GLY A 32 9.32 21.26 7.46
CA GLY A 32 8.79 21.90 6.27
C GLY A 32 9.16 21.24 4.96
N ASP A 33 9.99 20.18 4.98
CA ASP A 33 10.32 19.45 3.77
C ASP A 33 9.11 18.75 3.18
N ASN A 34 9.23 18.35 1.92
CA ASN A 34 8.17 17.61 1.24
C ASN A 34 7.94 16.26 1.93
N GLY A 35 6.77 16.11 2.52
CA GLY A 35 6.40 14.89 3.24
C GLY A 35 5.67 13.87 2.40
N VAL A 36 5.55 14.08 1.08
CA VAL A 36 4.83 13.16 0.23
C VAL A 36 5.72 11.97 -0.13
N ARG A 37 5.18 10.77 0.02
CA ARG A 37 5.82 9.53 -0.41
C ARG A 37 4.78 8.66 -1.08
N ILE A 38 5.25 7.76 -1.94
CA ILE A 38 4.39 6.96 -2.79
C ILE A 38 4.63 5.49 -2.50
N PHE A 39 3.53 4.74 -2.33
CA PHE A 39 3.56 3.29 -2.26
C PHE A 39 2.95 2.76 -3.55
N LYS A 40 3.75 2.12 -4.37
CA LYS A 40 3.29 1.51 -5.62
C LYS A 40 2.90 0.07 -5.39
N PHE A 41 1.87 -0.36 -6.10
CA PHE A 41 1.42 -1.74 -6.02
C PHE A 41 0.93 -2.23 -7.37
N THR A 42 0.88 -3.54 -7.53
CA THR A 42 0.40 -4.20 -8.73
C THR A 42 -0.72 -5.16 -8.36
N ASN A 43 -1.73 -5.24 -9.20
CA ASN A 43 -2.71 -6.30 -9.10
C ASN A 43 -2.10 -7.54 -9.75
N THR A 44 -1.67 -8.49 -8.94
CA THR A 44 -1.07 -9.73 -9.41
C THR A 44 -2.08 -10.86 -9.56
N GLY A 45 -3.35 -10.55 -9.38
CA GLY A 45 -4.41 -11.53 -9.50
C GLY A 45 -5.04 -11.60 -10.88
N SER A 46 -6.17 -12.25 -10.96
CA SER A 46 -6.87 -12.51 -12.21
C SER A 46 -8.16 -11.71 -12.38
N GLU A 47 -8.54 -10.92 -11.39
CA GLU A 47 -9.76 -10.11 -11.42
C GLU A 47 -9.45 -8.71 -10.93
N PRO A 48 -10.34 -7.72 -11.21
CA PRO A 48 -10.10 -6.34 -10.80
C PRO A 48 -9.92 -6.18 -9.30
N LEU A 49 -8.93 -5.40 -8.92
CA LEU A 49 -8.62 -5.07 -7.54
C LEU A 49 -9.28 -3.75 -7.18
N ILE A 50 -9.99 -3.72 -6.07
CA ILE A 50 -10.66 -2.52 -5.59
C ILE A 50 -10.09 -2.12 -4.24
N ILE A 51 -9.58 -0.89 -4.16
CA ILE A 51 -9.11 -0.34 -2.90
C ILE A 51 -10.31 0.29 -2.20
N ASN A 52 -10.76 -0.35 -1.15
CA ASN A 52 -11.98 0.08 -0.45
C ASN A 52 -11.74 1.27 0.46
N LYS A 53 -10.61 1.28 1.15
CA LYS A 53 -10.33 2.32 2.13
C LYS A 53 -8.83 2.39 2.40
N VAL A 54 -8.34 3.61 2.60
CA VAL A 54 -6.97 3.86 3.05
C VAL A 54 -7.06 4.87 4.17
N TYR A 55 -6.45 4.56 5.31
CA TYR A 55 -6.43 5.50 6.42
C TYR A 55 -5.13 5.38 7.18
N SER A 56 -4.81 6.42 7.94
CA SER A 56 -3.55 6.48 8.66
C SER A 56 -3.78 6.95 10.09
N SER A 57 -2.77 6.73 10.92
CA SER A 57 -2.71 7.32 12.24
C SER A 57 -2.48 8.84 12.11
N CYS A 58 -2.60 9.56 13.23
CA CYS A 58 -2.46 11.02 13.24
C CYS A 58 -1.15 11.48 12.65
N GLY A 59 -1.17 12.62 11.98
CA GLY A 59 0.02 13.22 11.41
C GLY A 59 0.21 12.95 9.94
N CYS A 60 -0.63 12.09 9.35
CA CYS A 60 -0.58 11.78 7.93
C CYS A 60 -1.90 12.07 7.27
N THR A 61 -1.84 12.39 5.97
CA THR A 61 -3.02 12.47 5.11
C THR A 61 -2.79 11.57 3.91
N ILE A 62 -3.87 11.24 3.22
CA ILE A 62 -3.82 10.40 2.02
C ILE A 62 -4.29 11.26 0.85
N PRO A 63 -3.39 12.02 0.21
CA PRO A 63 -3.80 12.92 -0.88
C PRO A 63 -4.27 12.19 -2.12
N LYS A 64 -3.85 10.93 -2.30
CA LYS A 64 -4.28 10.17 -3.46
C LYS A 64 -4.40 8.70 -3.14
N LYS A 65 -5.53 8.12 -3.53
CA LYS A 65 -5.73 6.67 -3.54
C LYS A 65 -6.52 6.33 -4.79
N PRO A 66 -6.41 5.08 -5.29
CA PRO A 66 -7.19 4.69 -6.46
C PRO A 66 -8.69 4.80 -6.20
N SER A 67 -9.40 5.37 -7.15
CA SER A 67 -10.86 5.49 -7.10
C SER A 67 -11.55 4.55 -8.08
N SER A 68 -10.78 3.89 -8.94
CA SER A 68 -11.29 2.96 -9.94
C SER A 68 -10.65 1.60 -9.75
N PRO A 69 -11.31 0.52 -10.19
CA PRO A 69 -10.70 -0.81 -10.12
C PRO A 69 -9.40 -0.87 -10.90
N ILE A 70 -8.43 -1.63 -10.38
CA ILE A 70 -7.14 -1.84 -11.02
C ILE A 70 -7.20 -3.22 -11.67
N GLY A 71 -7.05 -3.26 -13.01
CA GLY A 71 -7.13 -4.52 -13.74
C GLY A 71 -5.97 -5.45 -13.46
N PRO A 72 -6.13 -6.75 -13.83
CA PRO A 72 -5.04 -7.70 -13.66
C PRO A 72 -3.77 -7.26 -14.37
N GLY A 73 -2.64 -7.32 -13.68
CA GLY A 73 -1.35 -6.92 -14.21
C GLY A 73 -1.11 -5.42 -14.21
N GLN A 74 -2.08 -4.63 -13.83
CA GLN A 74 -1.94 -3.18 -13.80
C GLN A 74 -1.40 -2.70 -12.46
N GLU A 75 -0.79 -1.51 -12.49
CA GLU A 75 -0.20 -0.89 -11.32
C GLU A 75 -0.95 0.38 -10.97
N ASP A 76 -0.89 0.76 -9.71
CA ASP A 76 -1.37 2.04 -9.25
C ASP A 76 -0.59 2.42 -7.99
N GLU A 77 -0.94 3.53 -7.37
CA GLU A 77 -0.18 4.01 -6.24
C GLU A 77 -1.07 4.67 -5.20
N ILE A 78 -0.57 4.69 -3.97
CA ILE A 78 -1.17 5.41 -2.87
C ILE A 78 -0.16 6.46 -2.45
N GLN A 79 -0.60 7.72 -2.36
CA GLN A 79 0.25 8.79 -1.88
C GLN A 79 -0.06 9.06 -0.42
N VAL A 80 1.00 9.18 0.36
CA VAL A 80 0.92 9.48 1.78
C VAL A 80 1.68 10.78 2.01
N LYS A 81 1.11 11.68 2.78
CA LYS A 81 1.79 12.93 3.14
C LYS A 81 1.91 13.02 4.66
N TYR A 82 3.14 13.05 5.14
CA TYR A 82 3.42 13.26 6.56
C TYR A 82 3.53 14.76 6.84
N ASP A 83 3.03 15.18 8.00
CA ASP A 83 3.15 16.57 8.43
C ASP A 83 4.57 16.82 8.95
N THR A 84 5.42 17.35 8.08
CA THR A 84 6.82 17.59 8.40
C THR A 84 7.04 18.81 9.30
N ASN A 85 5.97 19.49 9.72
CA ASN A 85 6.09 20.50 10.76
C ASN A 85 6.22 19.88 12.14
N ARG A 86 6.03 18.59 12.25
CA ARG A 86 6.20 17.84 13.50
C ARG A 86 7.64 17.39 13.62
N ILE A 87 8.39 18.05 14.50
CA ILE A 87 9.78 17.70 14.78
C ILE A 87 9.81 16.38 15.56
N GLY A 88 10.73 15.51 15.23
CA GLY A 88 10.95 14.26 15.96
C GLY A 88 10.80 13.04 15.08
N PRO A 89 10.78 11.84 15.68
CA PRO A 89 10.74 10.60 14.93
C PRO A 89 9.41 10.40 14.21
N ILE A 90 9.50 9.81 13.01
CA ILE A 90 8.33 9.43 12.21
C ILE A 90 8.10 7.95 12.42
N ARG A 91 6.91 7.58 12.88
CA ARG A 91 6.51 6.19 13.08
C ARG A 91 5.01 6.09 12.87
N LYS A 92 4.59 5.88 11.63
CA LYS A 92 3.16 5.86 11.32
C LYS A 92 2.82 4.63 10.51
N ILE A 93 1.58 4.18 10.67
CA ILE A 93 1.03 3.04 9.95
C ILE A 93 -0.10 3.54 9.08
N ILE A 94 -0.07 3.13 7.82
CA ILE A 94 -1.16 3.38 6.88
C ILE A 94 -1.83 2.04 6.61
N THR A 95 -3.12 1.97 6.82
CA THR A 95 -3.88 0.75 6.62
C THR A 95 -4.63 0.80 5.30
N VAL A 96 -4.46 -0.24 4.49
CA VAL A 96 -5.10 -0.37 3.19
C VAL A 96 -6.06 -1.54 3.24
N LEU A 97 -7.33 -1.27 2.96
CA LEU A 97 -8.36 -2.30 2.87
C LEU A 97 -8.76 -2.46 1.41
N SER A 98 -8.79 -3.69 0.95
CA SER A 98 -9.12 -4.00 -0.44
C SER A 98 -9.88 -5.32 -0.53
N ASN A 99 -10.29 -5.67 -1.76
CA ASN A 99 -10.91 -6.96 -2.02
C ASN A 99 -9.88 -8.04 -2.40
N ALA A 100 -8.60 -7.78 -2.17
CA ALA A 100 -7.54 -8.74 -2.50
C ALA A 100 -7.70 -10.02 -1.69
N ILE A 101 -7.61 -11.15 -2.36
CA ILE A 101 -7.80 -12.44 -1.69
C ILE A 101 -6.55 -12.88 -0.95
N ASN A 102 -5.38 -12.38 -1.35
CA ASN A 102 -4.14 -12.73 -0.66
C ASN A 102 -3.92 -11.90 0.61
N SER A 103 -4.37 -10.65 0.62
CA SER A 103 -4.15 -9.75 1.76
C SER A 103 -5.20 -8.64 1.74
N PRO A 104 -6.39 -8.89 2.29
CA PRO A 104 -7.45 -7.87 2.26
C PRO A 104 -7.15 -6.67 3.15
N THR A 105 -6.26 -6.83 4.13
CA THR A 105 -5.83 -5.74 5.00
C THR A 105 -4.31 -5.71 4.99
N ILE A 106 -3.74 -4.57 4.63
CA ILE A 106 -2.30 -4.40 4.58
C ILE A 106 -1.91 -3.18 5.40
N SER A 107 -0.84 -3.31 6.18
CA SER A 107 -0.26 -2.21 6.92
C SER A 107 1.00 -1.75 6.22
N LEU A 108 1.02 -0.48 5.84
CA LEU A 108 2.20 0.17 5.28
C LEU A 108 2.82 1.01 6.39
N LYS A 109 4.12 1.13 6.38
CA LYS A 109 4.84 1.80 7.46
C LYS A 109 5.71 2.92 6.93
N ILE A 110 5.69 4.05 7.62
CA ILE A 110 6.65 5.12 7.34
C ILE A 110 7.46 5.40 8.59
N THR A 111 8.75 5.64 8.39
CA THR A 111 9.71 5.90 9.45
C THR A 111 10.62 7.04 9.05
N GLY A 112 11.37 7.57 10.00
CA GLY A 112 12.33 8.64 9.74
C GLY A 112 12.42 9.58 10.93
N ASN A 113 13.00 10.75 10.67
CA ASN A 113 13.15 11.77 11.71
C ASN A 113 13.11 13.16 11.09
N VAL A 114 12.32 14.05 11.67
CA VAL A 114 12.25 15.45 11.25
C VAL A 114 13.09 16.27 12.23
N GLU A 115 14.04 16.99 11.70
CA GLU A 115 14.94 17.85 12.50
C GLU A 115 14.47 19.28 12.56
#